data_a7cccb19821e07d40634ab57c0467a7c
#
_entry.id   a7cccb19821e07d40634ab57c0467a7c
#
_cell.length_a   1.000
_cell.length_b   1.000
_cell.length_c   1.000
_cell.angle_alpha   90.00
_cell.angle_beta   90.00
_cell.angle_gamma   90.00
#
_symmetry.space_group_name_H-M   'P 1'
#
loop_
_entity.id
_entity.type
_entity.pdbx_description
1 polymer ?
#
loop_
_entity_poly.entity_id
_entity_poly.type
_entity_poly.pdbx_seq_one_letter_code
_entity_poly.pdbx_strand_id
1 'polypeptide(L)'
;MKKQNIISPLLFGIAMCIATISNAQSPVSPVKKGSVTFMAGVGIGNEYNSNYYNQALGTKAALEVGLWQAGPGVITLGVQAGGTFSNGGGAFNNYKAHTLIIAGRSAWHHGWNVKGLDTYAGLSAGAGFNQYSYNQNENRFKQNEVMPVFGGFVGASYFVTPSFGFNVEAGRDITQIQGGIILKIK
;
A
#
# COMPACT_ATOMS: atom_id res chain seq x y z
N MET A 1 20.18 -29.10 20.65
CA MET A 1 20.63 -28.10 19.69
C MET A 1 19.80 -26.83 19.90
N LYS A 2 20.38 -25.75 20.45
CA LYS A 2 19.68 -24.45 20.61
C LYS A 2 19.62 -23.75 19.27
N LYS A 3 18.41 -23.49 18.75
CA LYS A 3 18.20 -22.60 17.59
C LYS A 3 18.56 -21.18 18.02
N GLN A 4 19.68 -20.66 17.57
CA GLN A 4 20.01 -19.25 17.71
C GLN A 4 19.09 -18.44 16.83
N ASN A 5 18.35 -17.50 17.43
CA ASN A 5 17.50 -16.56 16.69
C ASN A 5 18.40 -15.52 15.98
N ILE A 6 18.66 -15.74 14.70
CA ILE A 6 19.45 -14.85 13.82
C ILE A 6 18.71 -13.54 13.51
N ILE A 7 17.40 -13.47 13.79
CA ILE A 7 16.55 -12.31 13.48
C ILE A 7 16.92 -11.06 14.29
N SER A 8 17.42 -11.21 15.51
CA SER A 8 17.75 -10.09 16.41
C SER A 8 18.90 -9.20 15.90
N PRO A 9 20.06 -9.75 15.43
CA PRO A 9 21.14 -8.91 14.93
C PRO A 9 20.83 -8.23 13.59
N LEU A 10 19.97 -8.83 12.76
CA LEU A 10 19.57 -8.23 11.48
C LEU A 10 18.70 -6.99 11.69
N LEU A 11 17.75 -7.05 12.63
CA LEU A 11 16.91 -5.90 13.01
C LEU A 11 17.73 -4.76 13.63
N PHE A 12 18.76 -5.09 14.42
CA PHE A 12 19.64 -4.10 15.03
C PHE A 12 20.56 -3.43 14.00
N GLY A 13 21.04 -4.18 13.00
CA GLY A 13 21.82 -3.67 11.88
C GLY A 13 21.03 -2.69 11.00
N ILE A 14 19.77 -2.99 10.70
CA ILE A 14 18.87 -2.12 9.93
C ILE A 14 18.56 -0.83 10.72
N ALA A 15 18.34 -0.92 12.03
CA ALA A 15 18.08 0.24 12.87
C ALA A 15 19.33 1.16 12.99
N MET A 16 20.54 0.62 13.02
CA MET A 16 21.79 1.39 13.05
C MET A 16 22.08 2.09 11.71
N CYS A 17 21.76 1.46 10.57
CA CYS A 17 21.91 2.11 9.26
C CYS A 17 20.97 3.30 9.10
N ILE A 18 19.80 3.29 9.72
CA ILE A 18 18.85 4.42 9.67
C ILE A 18 19.35 5.60 10.52
N ALA A 19 20.04 5.35 11.61
CA ALA A 19 20.54 6.40 12.53
C ALA A 19 21.72 7.22 11.99
N THR A 20 22.49 6.72 11.04
CA THR A 20 23.68 7.40 10.49
C THR A 20 23.38 8.37 9.35
N ILE A 21 22.14 8.42 8.84
CA ILE A 21 21.74 9.29 7.70
C ILE A 21 21.37 10.71 8.16
N SER A 22 21.40 11.03 9.46
CA SER A 22 20.80 12.26 10.02
C SER A 22 21.62 13.55 9.91
N ASN A 23 22.77 13.58 9.21
CA ASN A 23 23.62 14.77 9.10
C ASN A 23 23.83 15.33 7.68
N ALA A 24 23.01 14.91 6.70
CA ALA A 24 23.04 15.51 5.37
C ALA A 24 22.00 16.63 5.27
N GLN A 25 22.36 17.70 4.57
CA GLN A 25 21.55 18.88 4.23
C GLN A 25 20.06 18.53 4.08
N SER A 26 19.17 19.34 4.65
CA SER A 26 17.71 19.10 4.65
C SER A 26 17.25 18.66 3.26
N PRO A 27 16.86 17.40 3.07
CA PRO A 27 16.44 16.91 1.76
C PRO A 27 15.21 17.69 1.30
N VAL A 28 15.20 18.09 0.04
CA VAL A 28 14.05 18.78 -0.55
C VAL A 28 12.95 17.74 -0.74
N SER A 29 12.20 17.47 0.32
CA SER A 29 11.09 16.54 0.26
C SER A 29 9.99 17.08 -0.66
N PRO A 30 9.56 16.34 -1.67
CA PRO A 30 8.39 16.69 -2.50
C PRO A 30 7.11 16.75 -1.68
N VAL A 31 6.96 15.89 -0.68
CA VAL A 31 5.84 15.87 0.26
C VAL A 31 6.25 16.55 1.56
N LYS A 32 5.49 17.58 1.95
CA LYS A 32 5.77 18.43 3.13
C LYS A 32 4.53 18.57 3.98
N LYS A 33 4.69 19.12 5.18
CA LYS A 33 3.55 19.56 5.99
C LYS A 33 2.67 20.51 5.19
N GLY A 34 1.37 20.23 5.14
CA GLY A 34 0.36 20.96 4.35
C GLY A 34 0.22 20.46 2.91
N SER A 35 1.10 19.57 2.41
CA SER A 35 0.91 18.95 1.11
C SER A 35 -0.32 18.06 1.11
N VAL A 36 -1.08 18.11 0.02
CA VAL A 36 -2.19 17.19 -0.26
C VAL A 36 -1.81 16.38 -1.49
N THR A 37 -1.76 15.05 -1.34
CA THR A 37 -1.41 14.14 -2.43
C THR A 37 -2.56 13.20 -2.74
N PHE A 38 -2.77 12.95 -4.02
CA PHE A 38 -3.68 11.92 -4.52
C PHE A 38 -2.87 10.89 -5.30
N MET A 39 -3.07 9.62 -5.01
CA MET A 39 -2.45 8.49 -5.70
C MET A 39 -3.51 7.61 -6.30
N ALA A 40 -3.26 7.08 -7.51
CA ALA A 40 -4.10 6.07 -8.14
C ALA A 40 -3.21 5.08 -8.90
N GLY A 41 -3.52 3.80 -8.77
CA GLY A 41 -2.68 2.75 -9.36
C GLY A 41 -3.40 1.44 -9.56
N VAL A 42 -2.69 0.56 -10.25
CA VAL A 42 -3.06 -0.84 -10.46
C VAL A 42 -1.99 -1.74 -9.86
N GLY A 43 -2.40 -2.90 -9.38
CA GLY A 43 -1.49 -3.82 -8.70
C GLY A 43 -1.92 -5.26 -8.83
N ILE A 44 -1.07 -6.13 -8.34
CA ILE A 44 -1.27 -7.57 -8.33
C ILE A 44 -1.19 -8.12 -6.90
N GLY A 45 -1.80 -9.27 -6.70
CA GLY A 45 -1.90 -9.94 -5.41
C GLY A 45 -3.14 -9.51 -4.62
N ASN A 46 -3.60 -10.40 -3.77
CA ASN A 46 -4.74 -10.19 -2.88
C ASN A 46 -4.41 -10.73 -1.49
N GLU A 47 -4.26 -9.85 -0.51
CA GLU A 47 -3.93 -10.26 0.86
C GLU A 47 -5.12 -10.78 1.67
N TYR A 48 -6.32 -10.40 1.28
CA TYR A 48 -7.52 -10.67 2.05
C TYR A 48 -8.35 -11.84 1.53
N ASN A 49 -7.82 -12.57 0.55
CA ASN A 49 -8.45 -13.76 0.02
C ASN A 49 -7.41 -14.85 -0.25
N SER A 50 -7.21 -15.73 0.73
CA SER A 50 -6.17 -16.77 0.74
C SER A 50 -6.25 -17.77 -0.42
N ASN A 51 -7.42 -17.93 -1.04
CA ASN A 51 -7.59 -18.87 -2.14
C ASN A 51 -7.09 -18.32 -3.49
N TYR A 52 -6.71 -17.02 -3.57
CA TYR A 52 -6.41 -16.32 -4.82
C TYR A 52 -5.20 -15.38 -4.73
N TYR A 53 -4.24 -15.69 -3.90
CA TYR A 53 -3.09 -14.84 -3.58
C TYR A 53 -2.36 -14.25 -4.79
N ASN A 54 -2.16 -15.02 -5.84
CA ASN A 54 -1.23 -14.67 -6.91
C ASN A 54 -1.90 -14.26 -8.23
N GLN A 55 -3.23 -14.23 -8.30
CA GLN A 55 -3.94 -14.03 -9.56
C GLN A 55 -4.93 -12.85 -9.55
N ALA A 56 -5.00 -12.11 -8.47
CA ALA A 56 -5.89 -10.96 -8.40
C ALA A 56 -5.23 -9.73 -9.01
N LEU A 57 -5.95 -9.09 -9.92
CA LEU A 57 -5.67 -7.73 -10.34
C LEU A 57 -6.39 -6.77 -9.41
N GLY A 58 -5.72 -5.74 -8.95
CA GLY A 58 -6.31 -4.75 -8.04
C GLY A 58 -6.13 -3.33 -8.54
N THR A 59 -6.99 -2.47 -8.04
CA THR A 59 -6.89 -1.02 -8.20
C THR A 59 -6.94 -0.36 -6.85
N LYS A 60 -6.23 0.74 -6.68
CA LYS A 60 -6.23 1.54 -5.45
C LYS A 60 -6.17 3.02 -5.78
N ALA A 61 -6.92 3.79 -5.00
CA ALA A 61 -6.78 5.24 -4.91
C ALA A 61 -6.56 5.63 -3.45
N ALA A 62 -5.73 6.64 -3.20
CA ALA A 62 -5.46 7.17 -1.87
C ALA A 62 -5.33 8.68 -1.89
N LEU A 63 -5.82 9.33 -0.85
CA LEU A 63 -5.69 10.76 -0.60
C LEU A 63 -5.00 10.95 0.74
N GLU A 64 -3.92 11.71 0.79
CA GLU A 64 -3.15 11.97 2.01
C GLU A 64 -2.88 13.47 2.20
N VAL A 65 -2.80 13.87 3.46
CA VAL A 65 -2.44 15.22 3.89
C VAL A 65 -1.23 15.14 4.80
N GLY A 66 -0.18 15.90 4.51
CA GLY A 66 1.00 16.05 5.38
C GLY A 66 0.65 16.87 6.62
N LEU A 67 0.66 16.25 7.79
CA LEU A 67 0.19 16.86 9.02
C LEU A 67 1.33 17.25 9.97
N TRP A 68 2.26 16.34 10.22
CA TRP A 68 3.27 16.54 11.25
C TRP A 68 4.68 16.37 10.69
N GLN A 69 5.54 17.33 11.00
CA GLN A 69 6.97 17.18 10.75
C GLN A 69 7.52 16.12 11.74
N ALA A 70 8.23 15.12 11.23
CA ALA A 70 8.82 14.05 12.03
C ALA A 70 10.27 13.82 11.59
N GLY A 71 11.20 14.47 12.29
CA GLY A 71 12.61 14.49 11.90
C GLY A 71 12.80 15.06 10.49
N PRO A 72 13.56 14.39 9.61
CA PRO A 72 13.78 14.83 8.24
C PRO A 72 12.58 14.61 7.31
N GLY A 73 11.54 13.92 7.80
CA GLY A 73 10.35 13.56 7.03
C GLY A 73 9.06 14.16 7.57
N VAL A 74 7.94 13.79 6.95
CA VAL A 74 6.60 14.22 7.33
C VAL A 74 5.69 13.02 7.50
N ILE A 75 4.86 13.06 8.55
CA ILE A 75 3.79 12.09 8.74
C ILE A 75 2.55 12.61 8.03
N THR A 76 1.99 11.77 7.16
CA THR A 76 0.72 11.99 6.48
C THR A 76 -0.39 11.21 7.16
N LEU A 77 -1.60 11.70 7.01
CA LEU A 77 -2.83 10.98 7.33
C LEU A 77 -3.77 11.10 6.14
N GLY A 78 -4.50 10.02 5.87
CA GLY A 78 -5.37 9.99 4.71
C GLY A 78 -6.32 8.83 4.70
N VAL A 79 -6.95 8.66 3.55
CA VAL A 79 -7.88 7.58 3.27
C VAL A 79 -7.49 6.87 1.99
N GLN A 80 -7.82 5.61 1.91
CA GLN A 80 -7.66 4.83 0.68
C GLN A 80 -8.90 3.99 0.42
N ALA A 81 -9.15 3.75 -0.85
CA ALA A 81 -10.16 2.83 -1.31
C ALA A 81 -9.62 2.06 -2.52
N GLY A 82 -10.01 0.81 -2.64
CA GLY A 82 -9.62 0.00 -3.77
C GLY A 82 -10.26 -1.35 -3.73
N GLY A 83 -9.97 -2.14 -4.73
CA GLY A 83 -10.53 -3.49 -4.80
C GLY A 83 -9.67 -4.41 -5.62
N THR A 84 -9.84 -5.69 -5.35
CA THR A 84 -9.21 -6.77 -6.10
C THR A 84 -10.27 -7.63 -6.77
N PHE A 85 -9.94 -8.05 -7.98
CA PHE A 85 -10.80 -8.87 -8.82
C PHE A 85 -10.03 -10.16 -9.14
N SER A 86 -10.61 -11.28 -8.78
CA SER A 86 -10.07 -12.60 -9.08
C SER A 86 -11.13 -13.42 -9.78
N ASN A 87 -10.77 -14.01 -10.89
CA ASN A 87 -11.59 -14.96 -11.62
C ASN A 87 -10.84 -16.30 -11.62
N GLY A 88 -11.43 -17.33 -11.02
CA GLY A 88 -10.92 -18.68 -11.04
C GLY A 88 -11.93 -19.61 -11.69
N GLY A 89 -11.48 -20.55 -12.51
CA GLY A 89 -12.37 -21.53 -13.11
C GLY A 89 -11.60 -22.69 -13.71
N GLY A 90 -12.08 -23.90 -13.46
CA GLY A 90 -11.80 -25.12 -14.23
C GLY A 90 -13.00 -25.45 -15.09
N ALA A 91 -12.91 -26.51 -15.89
CA ALA A 91 -13.95 -26.91 -16.87
C ALA A 91 -15.36 -27.07 -16.32
N PHE A 92 -15.54 -27.14 -14.99
CA PHE A 92 -16.82 -27.41 -14.34
C PHE A 92 -17.21 -26.44 -13.20
N ASN A 93 -16.32 -25.52 -12.80
CA ASN A 93 -16.56 -24.61 -11.67
C ASN A 93 -16.03 -23.21 -11.98
N ASN A 94 -16.94 -22.29 -12.23
CA ASN A 94 -16.59 -20.87 -12.37
C ASN A 94 -16.91 -20.14 -11.08
N TYR A 95 -15.92 -19.47 -10.49
CA TYR A 95 -16.18 -18.59 -9.39
C TYR A 95 -15.47 -17.23 -9.56
N LYS A 96 -16.12 -16.22 -9.02
CA LYS A 96 -15.64 -14.84 -9.04
C LYS A 96 -15.55 -14.35 -7.60
N ALA A 97 -14.41 -13.79 -7.26
CA ALA A 97 -14.21 -13.14 -5.98
C ALA A 97 -13.87 -11.65 -6.22
N HIS A 98 -14.62 -10.81 -5.55
CA HIS A 98 -14.40 -9.36 -5.54
C HIS A 98 -14.22 -8.92 -4.10
N THR A 99 -13.18 -8.15 -3.85
CA THR A 99 -12.93 -7.53 -2.54
C THR A 99 -12.89 -6.02 -2.73
N LEU A 100 -13.74 -5.28 -2.03
CA LEU A 100 -13.67 -3.84 -1.90
C LEU A 100 -13.10 -3.51 -0.52
N ILE A 101 -12.15 -2.58 -0.44
CA ILE A 101 -11.53 -2.14 0.81
C ILE A 101 -11.63 -0.63 0.91
N ILE A 102 -12.03 -0.15 2.10
CA ILE A 102 -11.99 1.25 2.48
C ILE A 102 -11.23 1.33 3.80
N ALA A 103 -10.18 2.14 3.85
CA ALA A 103 -9.31 2.23 5.01
C ALA A 103 -8.77 3.66 5.23
N GLY A 104 -8.51 3.98 6.49
CA GLY A 104 -7.60 5.05 6.86
C GLY A 104 -6.16 4.60 6.62
N ARG A 105 -5.28 5.53 6.25
CA ARG A 105 -3.84 5.27 6.08
C ARG A 105 -3.01 6.39 6.68
N SER A 106 -1.83 6.05 7.14
CA SER A 106 -0.82 7.00 7.61
C SER A 106 0.54 6.52 7.16
N ALA A 107 1.37 7.44 6.68
CA ALA A 107 2.72 7.13 6.24
C ALA A 107 3.72 8.19 6.70
N TRP A 108 4.96 7.76 6.92
CA TRP A 108 6.10 8.65 7.08
C TRP A 108 6.81 8.77 5.75
N HIS A 109 6.86 9.99 5.22
CA HIS A 109 7.47 10.35 3.95
C HIS A 109 8.84 10.96 4.18
N HIS A 110 9.82 10.59 3.36
CA HIS A 110 11.19 11.09 3.40
C HIS A 110 11.67 11.46 2.00
N GLY A 111 12.04 12.73 1.84
CA GLY A 111 12.71 13.20 0.63
C GLY A 111 14.21 12.95 0.69
N TRP A 112 14.83 12.84 -0.47
CA TRP A 112 16.26 12.57 -0.63
C TRP A 112 16.96 13.73 -1.35
N ASN A 113 18.31 13.67 -1.44
CA ASN A 113 19.09 14.61 -2.26
C ASN A 113 18.83 14.47 -3.76
N VAL A 114 18.03 13.48 -4.16
CA VAL A 114 17.55 13.33 -5.53
C VAL A 114 16.27 14.13 -5.67
N LYS A 115 16.31 15.18 -6.50
CA LYS A 115 15.16 16.05 -6.73
C LYS A 115 13.95 15.22 -7.23
N GLY A 116 12.82 15.38 -6.56
CA GLY A 116 11.60 14.69 -6.93
C GLY A 116 11.41 13.30 -6.34
N LEU A 117 12.43 12.71 -5.69
CA LEU A 117 12.33 11.41 -5.04
C LEU A 117 11.77 11.57 -3.63
N ASP A 118 10.73 10.81 -3.35
CA ASP A 118 10.10 10.64 -2.05
C ASP A 118 9.92 9.14 -1.77
N THR A 119 10.33 8.70 -0.60
CA THR A 119 10.09 7.32 -0.15
C THR A 119 9.23 7.35 1.11
N TYR A 120 8.41 6.34 1.29
CA TYR A 120 7.51 6.30 2.43
C TYR A 120 7.28 4.89 2.94
N ALA A 121 6.92 4.83 4.22
CA ALA A 121 6.46 3.61 4.86
C ALA A 121 5.24 3.95 5.72
N GLY A 122 4.26 3.07 5.73
CA GLY A 122 3.00 3.37 6.39
C GLY A 122 2.19 2.16 6.81
N LEU A 123 1.10 2.47 7.49
CA LEU A 123 0.11 1.52 7.96
C LEU A 123 -1.28 1.94 7.50
N SER A 124 -2.16 0.96 7.34
CA SER A 124 -3.58 1.17 7.04
C SER A 124 -4.46 0.32 7.92
N ALA A 125 -5.68 0.82 8.20
CA ALA A 125 -6.70 0.09 8.93
C ALA A 125 -8.10 0.48 8.43
N GLY A 126 -8.99 -0.49 8.29
CA GLY A 126 -10.32 -0.23 7.75
C GLY A 126 -11.20 -1.47 7.66
N ALA A 127 -12.07 -1.47 6.67
CA ALA A 127 -13.02 -2.56 6.41
C ALA A 127 -12.89 -3.08 4.98
N GLY A 128 -12.94 -4.40 4.84
CA GLY A 128 -13.02 -5.12 3.59
C GLY A 128 -14.39 -5.75 3.41
N PHE A 129 -14.91 -5.66 2.19
CA PHE A 129 -16.20 -6.22 1.77
C PHE A 129 -15.94 -7.26 0.69
N ASN A 130 -16.05 -8.53 1.05
CA ASN A 130 -15.86 -9.66 0.14
C ASN A 130 -17.20 -10.08 -0.46
N GLN A 131 -17.19 -10.28 -1.76
CA GLN A 131 -18.29 -10.90 -2.50
C GLN A 131 -17.79 -12.13 -3.23
N TYR A 132 -18.34 -13.26 -2.90
CA TYR A 132 -18.09 -14.54 -3.56
C TYR A 132 -19.30 -14.95 -4.39
N SER A 133 -19.06 -15.32 -5.63
CA SER A 133 -20.08 -15.92 -6.49
C SER A 133 -19.56 -17.25 -7.00
N TYR A 134 -20.24 -18.30 -6.69
CA TYR A 134 -19.94 -19.66 -7.08
C TYR A 134 -21.08 -20.21 -7.94
N ASN A 135 -20.74 -20.82 -9.08
CA ASN A 135 -21.71 -21.43 -9.98
C ASN A 135 -21.39 -22.93 -10.08
N GLN A 136 -22.24 -23.76 -9.47
CA GLN A 136 -22.16 -25.21 -9.57
C GLN A 136 -23.52 -25.75 -10.03
N ASN A 137 -23.54 -26.43 -11.19
CA ASN A 137 -24.72 -27.12 -11.70
C ASN A 137 -26.01 -26.27 -11.64
N GLU A 138 -26.01 -25.09 -12.29
CA GLU A 138 -27.13 -24.15 -12.39
C GLU A 138 -27.56 -23.46 -11.08
N ASN A 139 -26.96 -23.79 -9.95
CA ASN A 139 -27.20 -23.11 -8.68
C ASN A 139 -26.15 -22.02 -8.45
N ARG A 140 -26.63 -20.80 -8.26
CA ARG A 140 -25.78 -19.61 -8.01
C ARG A 140 -25.81 -19.27 -6.52
N PHE A 141 -24.68 -19.46 -5.85
CA PHE A 141 -24.52 -19.05 -4.46
C PHE A 141 -23.80 -17.71 -4.40
N LYS A 142 -24.29 -16.78 -3.61
CA LYS A 142 -23.63 -15.51 -3.29
C LYS A 142 -23.42 -15.44 -1.80
N GLN A 143 -22.22 -15.13 -1.39
CA GLN A 143 -21.86 -14.88 0.01
C GLN A 143 -21.20 -13.52 0.11
N ASN A 144 -21.66 -12.71 1.05
CA ASN A 144 -21.07 -11.41 1.38
C ASN A 144 -20.48 -11.51 2.79
N GLU A 145 -19.26 -11.03 2.93
CA GLU A 145 -18.54 -11.00 4.20
C GLU A 145 -17.92 -9.63 4.42
N VAL A 146 -18.03 -9.12 5.63
CA VAL A 146 -17.35 -7.89 6.06
C VAL A 146 -16.29 -8.27 7.07
N MET A 147 -15.06 -7.79 6.87
CA MET A 147 -13.94 -8.10 7.75
C MET A 147 -13.11 -6.85 8.06
N PRO A 148 -12.50 -6.76 9.26
CA PRO A 148 -11.49 -5.75 9.53
C PRO A 148 -10.26 -6.02 8.67
N VAL A 149 -9.65 -4.94 8.16
CA VAL A 149 -8.40 -5.01 7.39
C VAL A 149 -7.33 -4.16 8.04
N PHE A 150 -6.11 -4.70 8.08
CA PHE A 150 -4.93 -4.02 8.59
C PHE A 150 -3.80 -4.24 7.60
N GLY A 151 -3.16 -3.17 7.17
CA GLY A 151 -2.10 -3.22 6.19
C GLY A 151 -0.84 -2.51 6.64
N GLY A 152 0.27 -2.92 6.04
CA GLY A 152 1.55 -2.23 6.13
C GLY A 152 2.18 -2.16 4.75
N PHE A 153 2.73 -1.02 4.39
CA PHE A 153 3.26 -0.78 3.07
C PHE A 153 4.53 0.08 3.09
N VAL A 154 5.34 -0.10 2.07
CA VAL A 154 6.46 0.76 1.74
C VAL A 154 6.33 1.20 0.29
N GLY A 155 6.79 2.40 -0.03
CA GLY A 155 6.69 2.89 -1.39
C GLY A 155 7.72 3.95 -1.72
N ALA A 156 7.78 4.25 -3.01
CA ALA A 156 8.56 5.34 -3.55
C ALA A 156 7.74 6.09 -4.60
N SER A 157 7.86 7.41 -4.58
CA SER A 157 7.28 8.30 -5.58
C SER A 157 8.39 9.10 -6.25
N TYR A 158 8.30 9.28 -7.56
CA TYR A 158 9.18 10.14 -8.30
C TYR A 158 8.38 11.22 -9.03
N PHE A 159 8.51 12.46 -8.57
CA PHE A 159 7.83 13.61 -9.13
C PHE A 159 8.64 14.15 -10.33
N VAL A 160 8.10 13.97 -11.52
CA VAL A 160 8.67 14.48 -12.78
C VAL A 160 8.38 15.98 -12.98
N THR A 161 7.30 16.48 -12.34
CA THR A 161 6.99 17.90 -12.22
C THR A 161 6.69 18.23 -10.75
N PRO A 162 6.55 19.50 -10.35
CA PRO A 162 6.20 19.85 -8.96
C PRO A 162 4.88 19.24 -8.45
N SER A 163 3.98 18.87 -9.35
CA SER A 163 2.63 18.38 -9.01
C SER A 163 2.26 17.00 -9.55
N PHE A 164 3.09 16.40 -10.43
CA PHE A 164 2.81 15.11 -11.04
C PHE A 164 4.02 14.18 -10.97
N GLY A 165 3.78 12.92 -10.70
CA GLY A 165 4.80 11.88 -10.65
C GLY A 165 4.22 10.48 -10.80
N PHE A 166 5.11 9.50 -10.65
CA PHE A 166 4.79 8.08 -10.61
C PHE A 166 5.07 7.54 -9.23
N ASN A 167 4.34 6.50 -8.82
CA ASN A 167 4.60 5.81 -7.57
C ASN A 167 4.61 4.30 -7.76
N VAL A 168 5.39 3.64 -6.92
CA VAL A 168 5.35 2.20 -6.71
C VAL A 168 5.18 1.94 -5.21
N GLU A 169 4.41 0.92 -4.86
CA GLU A 169 4.16 0.55 -3.48
C GLU A 169 4.13 -0.97 -3.36
N ALA A 170 4.70 -1.48 -2.31
CA ALA A 170 4.70 -2.90 -1.99
C ALA A 170 4.38 -3.10 -0.51
N GLY A 171 3.70 -4.20 -0.20
CA GLY A 171 3.38 -4.51 1.19
C GLY A 171 2.17 -5.44 1.31
N ARG A 172 1.70 -5.53 2.53
CA ARG A 172 0.47 -6.23 2.87
C ARG A 172 -0.65 -5.20 3.02
N ASP A 173 -1.25 -4.85 1.90
CA ASP A 173 -2.30 -3.83 1.81
C ASP A 173 -3.40 -4.29 0.84
N ILE A 174 -4.03 -3.42 0.06
CA ILE A 174 -5.07 -3.80 -0.94
C ILE A 174 -4.49 -4.73 -1.99
N THR A 175 -3.28 -4.43 -2.46
CA THR A 175 -2.47 -5.28 -3.35
C THR A 175 -1.09 -5.50 -2.76
N GLN A 176 -0.39 -6.55 -3.16
CA GLN A 176 0.97 -6.84 -2.70
C GLN A 176 2.01 -5.92 -3.35
N ILE A 177 1.85 -5.67 -4.65
CA ILE A 177 2.70 -4.75 -5.41
C ILE A 177 1.78 -3.94 -6.32
N GLN A 178 1.99 -2.63 -6.37
CA GLN A 178 1.27 -1.75 -7.27
C GLN A 178 2.18 -0.68 -7.87
N GLY A 179 1.78 -0.19 -9.03
CA GLY A 179 2.33 0.99 -9.67
C GLY A 179 1.23 1.94 -10.11
N GLY A 180 1.53 3.22 -10.12
CA GLY A 180 0.53 4.22 -10.46
C GLY A 180 1.09 5.62 -10.61
N ILE A 181 0.19 6.57 -10.55
CA ILE A 181 0.47 8.00 -10.61
C ILE A 181 0.24 8.64 -9.25
N ILE A 182 0.98 9.71 -8.98
CA ILE A 182 0.81 10.59 -7.83
C ILE A 182 0.63 12.03 -8.30
N LEU A 183 -0.38 12.69 -7.75
CA LEU A 183 -0.63 14.11 -7.94
C LEU A 183 -0.47 14.83 -6.61
N LYS A 184 0.29 15.91 -6.59
CA LYS A 184 0.32 16.86 -5.48
C LYS A 184 -0.59 18.03 -5.82
N ILE A 185 -1.68 18.16 -5.06
CA ILE A 185 -2.73 19.16 -5.27
C ILE A 185 -2.35 20.48 -4.57
N LYS A 186 -1.61 20.34 -3.43
CA LYS A 186 -1.17 21.48 -2.61
C LYS A 186 0.18 21.18 -1.96
#